data_df31f3508366ce24b160a81ba3a3c22d
#
_entry.id   df31f3508366ce24b160a81ba3a3c22d
#
_cell.length_a   1.000
_cell.length_b   1.000
_cell.length_c   1.000
_cell.angle_alpha   90.00
_cell.angle_beta   90.00
_cell.angle_gamma   90.00
#
_symmetry.space_group_name_H-M   'P 1'
#
loop_
_entity.id
_entity.type
_entity.pdbx_description
1 polymer ?
#
loop_
_entity_poly.entity_id
_entity_poly.type
_entity_poly.pdbx_seq_one_letter_code
_entity_poly.pdbx_strand_id
1 'polypeptide(L)'
;MKKEENEEEIIILEEIRDNGIKGEEVDSKKDKNNYILPGSILLASLIIGGSLLSAIGATRAPSDKKKDAVSVLEEKVIPSKGVTLNVKWGDLGVKLVESGTIDKDKFKAIYEQRGQLTSEELKLLEGIGNGNIKITNENSGYLLNLFWALGLANKNEILEKGEMMDSKYGGAGNFASTGGWTIAKGGAMDHYSKHIFFNLTPEQQALVDKVSRGVYRPCCGNSVHFPDCNHGMAMLGLLELMASQGATEQEMWNTALTVNSYWFPDTYITIAKYMKNKGIDWKDVNPQEILSATYSSSQGYANISAQVTKPEQSQQQGGGCDVDGGTPTPQQKQQVGCGV
;
A
#
# COMPACT_ATOMS: atom_id res chain seq x y z
N MET A 1 -17.08 -28.03 -35.66
CA MET A 1 -16.69 -28.04 -34.26
C MET A 1 -16.50 -26.60 -33.70
N LYS A 2 -17.41 -25.70 -33.92
CA LYS A 2 -17.46 -24.34 -33.32
C LYS A 2 -18.89 -23.82 -33.12
N LYS A 3 -19.87 -24.75 -33.08
CA LYS A 3 -21.27 -24.39 -32.90
C LYS A 3 -21.93 -25.08 -31.70
N GLU A 4 -21.23 -26.02 -31.07
CA GLU A 4 -21.77 -26.76 -29.90
C GLU A 4 -21.33 -26.17 -28.55
N GLU A 5 -20.27 -25.38 -28.51
CA GLU A 5 -19.81 -24.73 -27.25
C GLU A 5 -20.68 -23.54 -26.82
N ASN A 6 -21.47 -22.95 -27.70
CA ASN A 6 -22.31 -21.78 -27.37
C ASN A 6 -23.70 -22.11 -26.82
N GLU A 7 -24.15 -23.37 -26.92
CA GLU A 7 -25.50 -23.78 -26.45
C GLU A 7 -25.47 -24.25 -24.98
N GLU A 8 -24.35 -24.76 -24.47
CA GLU A 8 -24.22 -25.17 -23.07
C GLU A 8 -24.06 -23.96 -22.09
N GLU A 9 -23.47 -22.88 -22.54
CA GLU A 9 -23.32 -21.65 -21.70
C GLU A 9 -24.63 -20.88 -21.50
N ILE A 10 -25.58 -21.04 -22.43
CA ILE A 10 -26.90 -20.38 -22.35
C ILE A 10 -27.84 -21.13 -21.39
N ILE A 11 -27.69 -22.42 -21.25
CA ILE A 11 -28.54 -23.27 -20.39
C ILE A 11 -28.20 -23.03 -18.90
N ILE A 12 -26.95 -22.78 -18.57
CA ILE A 12 -26.51 -22.54 -17.19
C ILE A 12 -26.99 -21.16 -16.66
N LEU A 13 -27.22 -20.20 -17.55
CA LEU A 13 -27.68 -18.85 -17.15
C LEU A 13 -29.20 -18.75 -16.97
N GLU A 14 -30.00 -19.69 -17.52
CA GLU A 14 -31.44 -19.73 -17.31
C GLU A 14 -31.86 -20.45 -16.01
N GLU A 15 -31.11 -21.42 -15.52
CA GLU A 15 -31.41 -22.10 -14.23
C GLU A 15 -31.18 -21.26 -12.98
N ILE A 16 -30.41 -20.19 -13.07
CA ILE A 16 -30.16 -19.27 -11.92
C ILE A 16 -31.30 -18.24 -11.75
N ARG A 17 -32.17 -18.12 -12.75
CA ARG A 17 -33.21 -17.05 -12.75
C ARG A 17 -34.56 -17.48 -12.15
N ASP A 18 -34.76 -18.79 -11.93
CA ASP A 18 -36.09 -19.33 -11.53
C ASP A 18 -36.23 -19.70 -10.04
N ASN A 19 -35.22 -19.49 -9.19
CA ASN A 19 -35.28 -19.68 -7.76
C ASN A 19 -35.47 -18.35 -7.00
N GLY A 20 -36.53 -17.62 -7.37
CA GLY A 20 -36.97 -16.39 -6.70
C GLY A 20 -37.69 -16.66 -5.39
N ILE A 21 -37.23 -16.02 -4.38
CA ILE A 21 -37.66 -15.90 -2.99
C ILE A 21 -39.16 -15.71 -2.88
N LYS A 22 -39.87 -16.64 -2.19
CA LYS A 22 -41.23 -16.42 -1.66
C LYS A 22 -41.13 -15.68 -0.34
N GLY A 23 -41.61 -14.45 -0.29
CA GLY A 23 -41.79 -13.69 0.93
C GLY A 23 -43.04 -14.15 1.69
N GLU A 24 -42.88 -14.45 2.97
CA GLU A 24 -43.99 -14.62 3.91
C GLU A 24 -44.44 -13.26 4.46
N GLU A 25 -45.75 -12.96 4.29
CA GLU A 25 -46.42 -11.83 4.91
C GLU A 25 -46.69 -12.14 6.39
N VAL A 26 -46.18 -11.32 7.31
CA VAL A 26 -46.54 -11.38 8.73
C VAL A 26 -47.57 -10.30 9.05
N ASP A 27 -48.77 -10.78 9.37
CA ASP A 27 -49.92 -10.00 9.81
C ASP A 27 -49.69 -9.34 11.18
N SER A 28 -49.72 -8.02 11.28
CA SER A 28 -49.57 -7.28 12.53
C SER A 28 -50.93 -6.95 13.15
N LYS A 29 -51.33 -7.71 14.15
CA LYS A 29 -52.46 -7.31 15.05
C LYS A 29 -51.96 -6.35 16.13
N LYS A 30 -52.58 -5.16 16.14
CA LYS A 30 -52.48 -4.15 17.21
C LYS A 30 -53.17 -4.65 18.47
N ASP A 31 -52.44 -4.85 19.56
CA ASP A 31 -53.00 -4.87 20.90
C ASP A 31 -52.64 -3.57 21.65
N LYS A 32 -53.71 -2.83 21.97
CA LYS A 32 -53.66 -1.65 22.87
C LYS A 32 -53.77 -2.14 24.30
N ASN A 33 -52.74 -2.07 25.11
CA ASN A 33 -52.85 -2.17 26.56
C ASN A 33 -52.36 -0.87 27.21
N ASN A 34 -53.31 -0.18 27.82
CA ASN A 34 -53.09 0.98 28.68
C ASN A 34 -52.49 0.53 30.02
N TYR A 35 -51.31 0.97 30.36
CA TYR A 35 -50.80 0.93 31.74
C TYR A 35 -50.66 2.34 32.27
N ILE A 36 -51.51 2.65 33.26
CA ILE A 36 -51.42 3.86 34.09
C ILE A 36 -50.37 3.59 35.17
N LEU A 37 -49.26 4.32 35.12
CA LEU A 37 -48.21 4.28 36.16
C LEU A 37 -48.47 5.44 37.17
N PRO A 38 -48.46 5.16 38.49
CA PRO A 38 -48.67 6.20 39.50
C PRO A 38 -47.48 7.15 39.61
N GLY A 39 -47.79 8.45 39.72
CA GLY A 39 -46.86 9.57 39.72
C GLY A 39 -45.96 9.77 40.96
N SER A 40 -45.58 8.71 41.66
CA SER A 40 -44.79 8.82 42.91
C SER A 40 -43.29 8.43 42.79
N ILE A 41 -42.80 8.11 41.60
CA ILE A 41 -41.38 7.73 41.39
C ILE A 41 -40.53 8.89 40.82
N LEU A 42 -41.11 10.03 40.47
CA LEU A 42 -40.40 11.13 39.82
C LEU A 42 -39.73 12.14 40.79
N LEU A 43 -39.84 11.98 42.10
CA LEU A 43 -39.25 12.93 43.07
C LEU A 43 -37.99 12.39 43.81
N ALA A 44 -37.68 11.10 43.69
CA ALA A 44 -36.48 10.51 44.31
C ALA A 44 -35.23 10.52 43.43
N SER A 45 -35.33 10.81 42.13
CA SER A 45 -34.21 10.80 41.21
C SER A 45 -33.46 12.13 41.04
N LEU A 46 -33.98 13.21 41.63
CA LEU A 46 -33.37 14.57 41.52
C LEU A 46 -32.39 14.91 42.64
N ILE A 47 -32.34 14.15 43.73
CA ILE A 47 -31.39 14.43 44.84
C ILE A 47 -30.11 13.58 44.77
N ILE A 48 -30.10 12.47 44.04
CA ILE A 48 -28.89 11.64 43.86
C ILE A 48 -28.10 12.07 42.61
N GLY A 49 -28.69 12.83 41.71
CA GLY A 49 -28.01 13.35 40.50
C GLY A 49 -27.07 14.56 40.72
N GLY A 50 -27.26 15.29 41.85
CA GLY A 50 -26.52 16.54 42.07
C GLY A 50 -25.15 16.41 42.72
N SER A 51 -24.82 15.29 43.34
CA SER A 51 -23.54 15.09 44.03
C SER A 51 -22.51 14.24 43.23
N LEU A 52 -22.91 13.68 42.05
CA LEU A 52 -22.01 12.92 41.21
C LEU A 52 -21.37 13.75 40.08
N LEU A 53 -21.79 15.01 39.88
CA LEU A 53 -21.26 15.86 38.79
C LEU A 53 -20.03 16.67 39.15
N SER A 54 -19.59 16.63 40.40
CA SER A 54 -18.37 17.38 40.84
C SER A 54 -17.12 16.53 40.99
N ALA A 55 -17.16 15.23 40.70
CA ALA A 55 -16.00 14.31 40.82
C ALA A 55 -15.59 13.65 39.50
N ILE A 56 -16.16 14.05 38.35
CA ILE A 56 -15.65 13.63 37.05
C ILE A 56 -14.69 14.72 36.54
N GLY A 57 -13.59 14.91 37.25
CA GLY A 57 -12.34 15.27 36.60
C GLY A 57 -12.07 14.15 35.61
N ALA A 58 -12.22 14.44 34.32
CA ALA A 58 -12.13 13.48 33.23
C ALA A 58 -10.78 12.74 33.26
N THR A 59 -10.73 11.64 34.00
CA THR A 59 -9.69 10.63 33.79
C THR A 59 -10.09 9.92 32.51
N ARG A 60 -9.52 10.42 31.39
CA ARG A 60 -9.65 9.81 30.08
C ARG A 60 -9.32 8.31 30.22
N ALA A 61 -10.24 7.44 29.81
CA ALA A 61 -10.06 6.01 29.97
C ALA A 61 -8.73 5.54 29.30
N PRO A 62 -8.04 4.54 29.85
CA PRO A 62 -6.77 4.05 29.25
C PRO A 62 -6.87 3.65 27.77
N SER A 63 -8.08 3.20 27.32
CA SER A 63 -8.37 2.88 25.93
C SER A 63 -8.35 4.11 25.01
N ASP A 64 -8.79 5.28 25.49
CA ASP A 64 -8.83 6.50 24.67
C ASP A 64 -7.43 7.07 24.51
N LYS A 65 -6.60 7.06 25.58
CA LYS A 65 -5.19 7.48 25.50
C LYS A 65 -4.39 6.60 24.52
N LYS A 66 -4.69 5.31 24.44
CA LYS A 66 -4.00 4.38 23.52
C LYS A 66 -4.43 4.63 22.07
N LYS A 67 -5.72 4.90 21.82
CA LYS A 67 -6.22 5.29 20.49
C LYS A 67 -5.63 6.60 20.01
N ASP A 68 -5.59 7.62 20.88
CA ASP A 68 -4.99 8.91 20.53
C ASP A 68 -3.49 8.80 20.25
N ALA A 69 -2.76 7.99 21.01
CA ALA A 69 -1.32 7.79 20.80
C ALA A 69 -1.01 7.04 19.48
N VAL A 70 -1.90 6.14 19.05
CA VAL A 70 -1.79 5.45 17.77
C VAL A 70 -2.07 6.42 16.63
N SER A 71 -3.16 7.19 16.69
CA SER A 71 -3.51 8.17 15.66
C SER A 71 -2.44 9.26 15.48
N VAL A 72 -1.79 9.70 16.57
CA VAL A 72 -0.67 10.65 16.52
C VAL A 72 0.56 10.04 15.84
N LEU A 73 0.84 8.75 16.07
CA LEU A 73 1.95 8.08 15.40
C LEU A 73 1.66 7.87 13.91
N GLU A 74 0.45 7.49 13.57
CA GLU A 74 -0.02 7.35 12.18
C GLU A 74 0.15 8.66 11.42
N GLU A 75 -0.26 9.78 11.99
CA GLU A 75 -0.11 11.10 11.38
C GLU A 75 1.37 11.51 11.17
N LYS A 76 2.29 11.01 12.01
CA LYS A 76 3.74 11.24 11.82
C LYS A 76 4.33 10.42 10.68
N VAL A 77 3.84 9.18 10.49
CA VAL A 77 4.35 8.24 9.48
C VAL A 77 3.71 8.53 8.12
N ILE A 78 2.41 8.80 8.13
CA ILE A 78 1.57 8.98 6.95
C ILE A 78 0.69 10.22 7.19
N PRO A 79 1.23 11.43 6.98
CA PRO A 79 0.46 12.65 7.15
C PRO A 79 -0.83 12.65 6.35
N SER A 80 -1.97 12.83 7.01
CA SER A 80 -3.31 12.81 6.38
C SER A 80 -3.48 13.86 5.29
N LYS A 81 -2.76 14.99 5.41
CA LYS A 81 -2.74 16.05 4.40
C LYS A 81 -1.86 15.73 3.19
N GLY A 82 -1.17 14.60 3.20
CA GLY A 82 -0.19 14.23 2.19
C GLY A 82 1.15 14.96 2.34
N VAL A 83 2.12 14.54 1.54
CA VAL A 83 3.48 15.08 1.49
C VAL A 83 3.81 15.55 0.07
N THR A 84 4.30 16.77 -0.07
CA THR A 84 4.85 17.26 -1.35
C THR A 84 6.27 16.76 -1.49
N LEU A 85 6.50 15.94 -2.52
CA LEU A 85 7.82 15.41 -2.86
C LEU A 85 8.64 16.49 -3.58
N ASN A 86 9.96 16.53 -3.32
CA ASN A 86 10.85 17.45 -4.03
C ASN A 86 11.24 16.89 -5.41
N VAL A 87 10.21 16.60 -6.23
CA VAL A 87 10.34 16.08 -7.59
C VAL A 87 9.18 16.57 -8.45
N LYS A 88 9.50 17.09 -9.63
CA LYS A 88 8.52 17.61 -10.59
C LYS A 88 8.11 16.52 -11.57
N TRP A 89 6.80 16.40 -11.83
CA TRP A 89 6.30 15.46 -12.83
C TRP A 89 6.43 16.00 -14.26
N GLY A 90 6.26 17.31 -14.45
CA GLY A 90 6.38 17.96 -15.76
C GLY A 90 5.31 17.49 -16.75
N ASP A 91 5.77 16.93 -17.87
CA ASP A 91 4.97 16.41 -18.98
C ASP A 91 5.09 14.89 -19.15
N LEU A 92 5.59 14.18 -18.11
CA LEU A 92 5.86 12.74 -18.18
C LEU A 92 4.60 11.91 -18.45
N GLY A 93 3.45 12.28 -17.91
CA GLY A 93 2.19 11.58 -18.20
C GLY A 93 1.86 11.59 -19.70
N VAL A 94 1.95 12.76 -20.34
CA VAL A 94 1.76 12.90 -21.78
C VAL A 94 2.75 12.02 -22.55
N LYS A 95 4.03 12.07 -22.21
CA LYS A 95 5.08 11.25 -22.85
C LYS A 95 4.84 9.74 -22.68
N LEU A 96 4.39 9.30 -21.51
CA LEU A 96 4.04 7.89 -21.25
C LEU A 96 2.85 7.43 -22.10
N VAL A 97 1.87 8.30 -22.33
CA VAL A 97 0.73 8.02 -23.22
C VAL A 97 1.14 8.05 -24.69
N GLU A 98 1.92 9.06 -25.12
CA GLU A 98 2.40 9.20 -26.50
C GLU A 98 3.30 8.04 -26.92
N SER A 99 4.18 7.57 -26.03
CA SER A 99 5.03 6.40 -26.28
C SER A 99 4.26 5.08 -26.34
N GLY A 100 3.00 5.06 -25.86
CA GLY A 100 2.20 3.85 -25.71
C GLY A 100 2.54 3.02 -24.48
N THR A 101 3.46 3.47 -23.63
CA THR A 101 3.75 2.81 -22.33
C THR A 101 2.49 2.75 -21.46
N ILE A 102 1.67 3.79 -21.55
CA ILE A 102 0.31 3.83 -21.00
C ILE A 102 -0.69 3.91 -22.17
N ASP A 103 -1.55 2.89 -22.31
CA ASP A 103 -2.77 3.03 -23.07
C ASP A 103 -3.77 3.82 -22.21
N LYS A 104 -4.04 5.05 -22.63
CA LYS A 104 -4.85 5.99 -21.85
C LYS A 104 -6.24 5.46 -21.52
N ASP A 105 -6.88 4.77 -22.45
CA ASP A 105 -8.24 4.29 -22.27
C ASP A 105 -8.26 3.10 -21.30
N LYS A 106 -7.34 2.16 -21.43
CA LYS A 106 -7.15 1.06 -20.47
C LYS A 106 -6.83 1.61 -19.07
N PHE A 107 -5.94 2.59 -18.98
CA PHE A 107 -5.56 3.21 -17.71
C PHE A 107 -6.74 3.88 -17.02
N LYS A 108 -7.53 4.67 -17.74
CA LYS A 108 -8.74 5.29 -17.19
C LYS A 108 -9.78 4.26 -16.76
N ALA A 109 -10.01 3.21 -17.54
CA ALA A 109 -10.97 2.15 -17.22
C ALA A 109 -10.70 1.46 -15.88
N ILE A 110 -9.42 1.30 -15.47
CA ILE A 110 -9.07 0.75 -14.15
C ILE A 110 -9.62 1.63 -13.02
N TYR A 111 -9.55 2.94 -13.16
CA TYR A 111 -9.96 3.89 -12.13
C TYR A 111 -11.46 4.18 -12.16
N GLU A 112 -12.11 4.11 -13.31
CA GLU A 112 -13.58 4.27 -13.42
C GLU A 112 -14.34 3.25 -12.58
N GLN A 113 -13.80 2.03 -12.44
CA GLN A 113 -14.37 0.98 -11.58
C GLN A 113 -14.21 1.28 -10.07
N ARG A 114 -13.29 2.19 -9.70
CA ARG A 114 -12.96 2.56 -8.30
C ARG A 114 -13.45 3.96 -7.92
N GLY A 115 -14.05 4.70 -8.85
CA GLY A 115 -14.40 6.10 -8.80
C GLY A 115 -13.79 6.83 -9.99
N GLN A 116 -14.27 8.03 -10.31
CA GLN A 116 -13.67 8.83 -11.39
C GLN A 116 -12.32 9.38 -10.95
N LEU A 117 -11.38 9.50 -11.91
CA LEU A 117 -10.13 10.22 -11.68
C LEU A 117 -10.41 11.66 -11.29
N THR A 118 -9.68 12.14 -10.30
CA THR A 118 -9.70 13.55 -9.90
C THR A 118 -9.09 14.43 -10.98
N SER A 119 -9.36 15.73 -10.91
CA SER A 119 -8.76 16.72 -11.84
C SER A 119 -7.23 16.75 -11.74
N GLU A 120 -6.69 16.56 -10.55
CA GLU A 120 -5.25 16.46 -10.30
C GLU A 120 -4.63 15.21 -10.92
N GLU A 121 -5.28 14.07 -10.80
CA GLU A 121 -4.83 12.80 -11.42
C GLU A 121 -4.88 12.88 -12.94
N LEU A 122 -5.96 13.42 -13.51
CA LEU A 122 -6.06 13.68 -14.94
C LEU A 122 -4.96 14.64 -15.41
N LYS A 123 -4.66 15.68 -14.64
CA LYS A 123 -3.58 16.62 -14.95
C LYS A 123 -2.21 15.94 -14.96
N LEU A 124 -1.94 15.00 -14.04
CA LEU A 124 -0.69 14.23 -14.06
C LEU A 124 -0.59 13.33 -15.30
N LEU A 125 -1.70 12.82 -15.83
CA LEU A 125 -1.71 11.93 -16.99
C LEU A 125 -1.66 12.70 -18.32
N GLU A 126 -2.40 13.81 -18.44
CA GLU A 126 -2.69 14.49 -19.70
C GLU A 126 -2.18 15.93 -19.74
N GLY A 127 -1.78 16.48 -18.61
CA GLY A 127 -1.33 17.87 -18.50
C GLY A 127 0.17 18.02 -18.71
N ILE A 128 0.55 19.25 -19.09
CA ILE A 128 1.95 19.69 -19.24
C ILE A 128 2.33 20.64 -18.09
N GLY A 129 3.63 20.75 -17.82
CA GLY A 129 4.16 21.69 -16.83
C GLY A 129 3.73 21.39 -15.40
N ASN A 130 3.46 20.14 -15.08
CA ASN A 130 3.14 19.73 -13.71
C ASN A 130 4.30 20.02 -12.76
N GLY A 131 3.99 20.63 -11.62
CA GLY A 131 4.95 20.94 -10.57
C GLY A 131 5.35 19.72 -9.75
N ASN A 132 5.71 19.98 -8.49
CA ASN A 132 6.06 18.95 -7.55
C ASN A 132 4.88 18.03 -7.29
N ILE A 133 5.16 16.72 -7.22
CA ILE A 133 4.17 15.69 -6.93
C ILE A 133 3.78 15.78 -5.45
N LYS A 134 2.49 15.68 -5.17
CA LYS A 134 1.97 15.49 -3.81
C LYS A 134 1.41 14.09 -3.68
N ILE A 135 1.97 13.28 -2.75
CA ILE A 135 1.44 11.98 -2.40
C ILE A 135 0.47 12.08 -1.23
N THR A 136 -0.64 11.37 -1.31
CA THR A 136 -1.67 11.23 -0.26
C THR A 136 -2.09 9.77 -0.17
N ASN A 137 -2.88 9.42 0.84
CA ASN A 137 -3.46 8.08 0.94
C ASN A 137 -4.34 7.75 -0.27
N GLU A 138 -5.09 8.73 -0.77
CA GLU A 138 -6.06 8.55 -1.85
C GLU A 138 -5.37 8.33 -3.21
N ASN A 139 -4.27 9.04 -3.47
CA ASN A 139 -3.61 8.99 -4.78
C ASN A 139 -2.37 8.08 -4.83
N SER A 140 -1.97 7.47 -3.70
CA SER A 140 -0.74 6.67 -3.62
C SER A 140 -0.70 5.51 -4.61
N GLY A 141 -1.83 4.83 -4.82
CA GLY A 141 -1.97 3.77 -5.82
C GLY A 141 -1.94 4.28 -7.27
N TYR A 142 -2.47 5.47 -7.51
CA TYR A 142 -2.38 6.13 -8.81
C TYR A 142 -0.93 6.50 -9.15
N LEU A 143 -0.24 7.12 -8.20
CA LEU A 143 1.18 7.46 -8.35
C LEU A 143 2.06 6.22 -8.51
N LEU A 144 1.73 5.11 -7.81
CA LEU A 144 2.41 3.83 -8.01
C LEU A 144 2.40 3.43 -9.49
N ASN A 145 1.24 3.47 -10.15
CA ASN A 145 1.12 3.08 -11.55
C ASN A 145 1.83 4.05 -12.50
N LEU A 146 1.81 5.35 -12.23
CA LEU A 146 2.58 6.31 -13.04
C LEU A 146 4.09 6.09 -12.92
N PHE A 147 4.60 5.91 -11.71
CA PHE A 147 6.01 5.60 -11.50
C PHE A 147 6.40 4.22 -12.02
N TRP A 148 5.50 3.24 -11.97
CA TRP A 148 5.73 1.92 -12.56
C TRP A 148 5.87 2.00 -14.08
N ALA A 149 4.97 2.72 -14.75
CA ALA A 149 5.11 2.97 -16.18
C ALA A 149 6.45 3.64 -16.52
N LEU A 150 6.83 4.66 -15.73
CA LEU A 150 8.08 5.38 -15.91
C LEU A 150 9.30 4.46 -15.73
N GLY A 151 9.36 3.73 -14.62
CA GLY A 151 10.48 2.84 -14.31
C GLY A 151 10.62 1.70 -15.30
N LEU A 152 9.48 1.10 -15.74
CA LEU A 152 9.51 0.06 -16.76
C LEU A 152 10.07 0.56 -18.10
N ALA A 153 9.71 1.78 -18.50
CA ALA A 153 9.89 2.22 -19.87
C ALA A 153 11.11 3.12 -20.08
N ASN A 154 11.52 3.89 -19.04
CA ASN A 154 12.73 4.71 -19.18
C ASN A 154 13.97 3.85 -19.33
N LYS A 155 14.84 4.22 -20.27
CA LYS A 155 16.06 3.49 -20.54
C LYS A 155 17.03 3.57 -19.36
N ASN A 156 17.37 2.42 -18.77
CA ASN A 156 18.24 2.36 -17.61
C ASN A 156 19.13 1.11 -17.61
N GLU A 157 20.40 1.28 -17.21
CA GLU A 157 21.37 0.19 -17.16
C GLU A 157 20.98 -0.92 -16.15
N ILE A 158 20.28 -0.59 -15.07
CA ILE A 158 19.78 -1.58 -14.10
C ILE A 158 18.83 -2.57 -14.78
N LEU A 159 17.97 -2.09 -15.69
CA LEU A 159 17.06 -2.94 -16.44
C LEU A 159 17.78 -3.72 -17.56
N GLU A 160 18.81 -3.12 -18.19
CA GLU A 160 19.50 -3.73 -19.33
C GLU A 160 20.57 -4.74 -18.91
N LYS A 161 21.19 -4.56 -17.74
CA LYS A 161 22.37 -5.31 -17.30
C LYS A 161 22.27 -5.86 -15.88
N GLY A 162 21.21 -5.51 -15.13
CA GLY A 162 21.01 -5.94 -13.75
C GLY A 162 20.53 -7.38 -13.61
N GLU A 163 20.25 -7.78 -12.37
CA GLU A 163 19.96 -9.15 -11.98
C GLU A 163 18.72 -9.74 -12.70
N MET A 164 17.73 -8.91 -13.10
CA MET A 164 16.55 -9.38 -13.86
C MET A 164 16.90 -9.95 -15.24
N MET A 165 18.06 -9.58 -15.79
CA MET A 165 18.55 -10.07 -17.09
C MET A 165 19.31 -11.38 -16.99
N ASP A 166 19.53 -11.92 -15.79
CA ASP A 166 20.17 -13.23 -15.61
C ASP A 166 19.33 -14.32 -16.31
N SER A 167 19.99 -15.10 -17.17
CA SER A 167 19.37 -16.15 -17.99
C SER A 167 18.60 -17.20 -17.17
N LYS A 168 18.94 -17.40 -15.90
CA LYS A 168 18.24 -18.32 -14.99
C LYS A 168 16.77 -17.97 -14.78
N TYR A 169 16.36 -16.72 -15.03
CA TYR A 169 14.97 -16.25 -14.89
C TYR A 169 14.16 -16.38 -16.18
N GLY A 170 14.80 -16.69 -17.31
CA GLY A 170 14.11 -16.85 -18.59
C GLY A 170 13.67 -15.54 -19.26
N GLY A 171 14.10 -14.39 -18.70
CA GLY A 171 13.85 -13.05 -19.23
C GLY A 171 13.03 -12.15 -18.32
N ALA A 172 13.18 -10.84 -18.50
CA ALA A 172 12.54 -9.81 -17.67
C ALA A 172 11.00 -9.87 -17.74
N GLY A 173 10.42 -10.33 -18.84
CA GLY A 173 8.97 -10.46 -19.03
C GLY A 173 8.28 -11.44 -18.06
N ASN A 174 9.03 -12.33 -17.42
CA ASN A 174 8.49 -13.29 -16.45
C ASN A 174 8.25 -12.69 -15.05
N PHE A 175 8.72 -11.48 -14.78
CA PHE A 175 8.51 -10.82 -13.51
C PHE A 175 7.18 -10.04 -13.49
N ALA A 176 6.55 -9.97 -12.32
CA ALA A 176 5.31 -9.23 -12.11
C ALA A 176 5.46 -7.74 -12.47
N SER A 177 6.64 -7.15 -12.27
CA SER A 177 6.95 -5.77 -12.66
C SER A 177 6.91 -5.52 -14.16
N THR A 178 7.01 -6.54 -14.98
CA THR A 178 7.02 -6.42 -16.45
C THR A 178 5.81 -7.12 -17.05
N GLY A 179 5.69 -8.45 -16.91
CA GLY A 179 4.55 -9.20 -17.44
C GLY A 179 3.21 -8.78 -16.84
N GLY A 180 3.21 -8.25 -15.61
CA GLY A 180 2.02 -7.70 -14.96
C GLY A 180 1.60 -6.31 -15.46
N TRP A 181 2.41 -5.62 -16.29
CA TRP A 181 2.04 -4.33 -16.88
C TRP A 181 1.14 -4.54 -18.10
N THR A 182 -0.17 -4.66 -17.89
CA THR A 182 -1.15 -4.99 -18.94
C THR A 182 -1.77 -3.78 -19.62
N ILE A 183 -1.49 -2.58 -19.13
CA ILE A 183 -2.08 -1.31 -19.59
C ILE A 183 -1.22 -0.55 -20.60
N ALA A 184 -0.28 -1.25 -21.24
CA ALA A 184 0.45 -0.71 -22.39
C ALA A 184 -0.34 -0.88 -23.71
N LYS A 185 0.02 -0.10 -24.72
CA LYS A 185 -0.27 -0.43 -26.12
C LYS A 185 0.73 -1.48 -26.59
N GLY A 186 0.26 -2.64 -27.02
CA GLY A 186 1.14 -3.78 -27.28
C GLY A 186 1.52 -4.52 -25.98
N GLY A 187 2.67 -5.15 -25.97
CA GLY A 187 3.20 -5.89 -24.82
C GLY A 187 4.08 -5.03 -23.92
N ALA A 188 4.17 -5.36 -22.63
CA ALA A 188 5.04 -4.64 -21.70
C ALA A 188 6.52 -4.65 -22.15
N MET A 189 6.97 -5.76 -22.75
CA MET A 189 8.36 -5.89 -23.26
C MET A 189 8.66 -5.00 -24.47
N ASP A 190 7.62 -4.51 -25.17
CA ASP A 190 7.81 -3.55 -26.26
C ASP A 190 8.28 -2.19 -25.72
N HIS A 191 8.04 -1.93 -24.43
CA HIS A 191 8.37 -0.69 -23.72
C HIS A 191 9.54 -0.83 -22.73
N TYR A 192 9.85 -2.05 -22.27
CA TYR A 192 10.87 -2.33 -21.25
C TYR A 192 12.22 -1.73 -21.60
N SER A 193 12.67 -0.69 -20.86
CA SER A 193 13.93 0.06 -21.08
C SER A 193 14.11 0.59 -22.51
N LYS A 194 13.03 1.00 -23.18
CA LYS A 194 13.04 1.41 -24.60
C LYS A 194 12.97 2.92 -24.83
N HIS A 195 12.39 3.67 -23.91
CA HIS A 195 12.13 5.07 -24.10
C HIS A 195 13.13 5.94 -23.35
N ILE A 196 13.47 7.10 -23.90
CA ILE A 196 14.34 8.07 -23.25
C ILE A 196 13.47 9.26 -22.86
N PHE A 197 12.86 9.23 -21.68
CA PHE A 197 12.09 10.34 -21.15
C PHE A 197 13.03 11.43 -20.59
N PHE A 198 14.17 10.99 -20.03
CA PHE A 198 15.30 11.82 -19.61
C PHE A 198 16.58 10.96 -19.61
N ASN A 199 17.73 11.61 -19.70
CA ASN A 199 19.04 10.97 -19.59
C ASN A 199 19.61 11.20 -18.20
N LEU A 200 20.29 10.17 -17.66
CA LEU A 200 21.10 10.28 -16.45
C LEU A 200 22.58 10.47 -16.85
N THR A 201 23.28 11.36 -16.15
CA THR A 201 24.75 11.38 -16.22
C THR A 201 25.31 10.13 -15.55
N PRO A 202 26.58 9.75 -15.78
CA PRO A 202 27.20 8.62 -15.07
C PRO A 202 27.12 8.74 -13.55
N GLU A 203 27.25 9.95 -13.00
CA GLU A 203 27.16 10.22 -11.57
C GLU A 203 25.73 10.02 -11.06
N GLN A 204 24.72 10.49 -11.81
CA GLN A 204 23.32 10.29 -11.50
C GLN A 204 22.94 8.80 -11.58
N GLN A 205 23.41 8.08 -12.59
CA GLN A 205 23.20 6.63 -12.70
C GLN A 205 23.85 5.88 -11.53
N ALA A 206 25.08 6.24 -11.14
CA ALA A 206 25.75 5.65 -9.98
C ALA A 206 25.00 5.93 -8.67
N LEU A 207 24.38 7.11 -8.54
CA LEU A 207 23.53 7.44 -7.39
C LEU A 207 22.27 6.59 -7.36
N VAL A 208 21.59 6.40 -8.50
CA VAL A 208 20.43 5.50 -8.61
C VAL A 208 20.82 4.07 -8.26
N ASP A 209 21.93 3.57 -8.80
CA ASP A 209 22.45 2.22 -8.49
C ASP A 209 22.70 2.06 -6.98
N LYS A 210 23.37 3.02 -6.35
CA LYS A 210 23.65 3.01 -4.90
C LYS A 210 22.39 2.97 -4.06
N VAL A 211 21.47 3.91 -4.30
CA VAL A 211 20.26 4.05 -3.48
C VAL A 211 19.32 2.87 -3.70
N SER A 212 19.14 2.44 -4.95
CA SER A 212 18.25 1.31 -5.27
C SER A 212 18.67 0.00 -4.60
N ARG A 213 19.97 -0.23 -4.35
CA ARG A 213 20.47 -1.41 -3.62
C ARG A 213 20.10 -1.41 -2.14
N GLY A 214 19.89 -0.24 -1.54
CA GLY A 214 19.56 -0.12 -0.12
C GLY A 214 18.07 0.08 0.17
N VAL A 215 17.24 0.30 -0.83
CA VAL A 215 15.78 0.43 -0.66
C VAL A 215 15.12 -0.93 -0.85
N TYR A 216 14.59 -1.49 0.23
CA TYR A 216 13.80 -2.71 0.24
C TYR A 216 12.29 -2.39 0.37
N ARG A 217 11.45 -3.39 0.15
CA ARG A 217 10.00 -3.28 0.23
C ARG A 217 9.37 -4.52 0.87
N PRO A 218 8.29 -4.35 1.67
CA PRO A 218 7.73 -5.43 2.48
C PRO A 218 7.05 -6.54 1.68
N CYS A 219 6.69 -6.28 0.42
CA CYS A 219 6.04 -7.27 -0.44
C CYS A 219 6.98 -8.39 -0.91
N CYS A 220 8.29 -8.20 -0.83
CA CYS A 220 9.28 -9.18 -1.28
C CYS A 220 10.60 -9.11 -0.51
N GLY A 221 11.56 -9.98 -0.83
CA GLY A 221 12.89 -10.00 -0.21
C GLY A 221 13.95 -9.17 -0.96
N ASN A 222 13.61 -8.58 -2.10
CA ASN A 222 14.57 -7.95 -2.99
C ASN A 222 14.68 -6.43 -2.77
N SER A 223 15.83 -5.85 -3.12
CA SER A 223 15.99 -4.40 -3.19
C SER A 223 15.40 -3.84 -4.50
N VAL A 224 15.26 -2.52 -4.57
CA VAL A 224 14.80 -1.82 -5.79
C VAL A 224 15.74 -2.04 -6.97
N HIS A 225 17.02 -2.35 -6.73
CA HIS A 225 17.98 -2.69 -7.78
C HIS A 225 17.59 -4.00 -8.51
N PHE A 226 16.83 -4.87 -7.88
CA PHE A 226 16.16 -6.02 -8.49
C PHE A 226 14.64 -5.75 -8.50
N PRO A 227 14.13 -4.97 -9.49
CA PRO A 227 12.77 -4.45 -9.47
C PRO A 227 11.74 -5.46 -10.00
N ASP A 228 11.65 -6.64 -9.36
CA ASP A 228 10.84 -7.80 -9.77
C ASP A 228 9.33 -7.65 -9.57
N CYS A 229 8.89 -6.66 -8.80
CA CYS A 229 7.48 -6.35 -8.56
C CYS A 229 7.15 -4.89 -8.95
N ASN A 230 5.84 -4.57 -9.04
CA ASN A 230 5.34 -3.23 -9.39
C ASN A 230 5.92 -2.12 -8.48
N HIS A 231 5.94 -2.32 -7.14
CA HIS A 231 6.52 -1.35 -6.21
C HIS A 231 8.03 -1.15 -6.44
N GLY A 232 8.77 -2.21 -6.75
CA GLY A 232 10.19 -2.10 -7.06
C GLY A 232 10.44 -1.31 -8.33
N MET A 233 9.68 -1.58 -9.38
CA MET A 233 9.79 -0.88 -10.65
C MET A 233 9.34 0.58 -10.52
N ALA A 234 8.26 0.83 -9.78
CA ALA A 234 7.78 2.18 -9.50
C ALA A 234 8.79 3.01 -8.70
N MET A 235 9.40 2.41 -7.68
CA MET A 235 10.44 3.08 -6.90
C MET A 235 11.68 3.35 -7.74
N LEU A 236 12.09 2.43 -8.62
CA LEU A 236 13.20 2.67 -9.55
C LEU A 236 12.91 3.89 -10.42
N GLY A 237 11.73 3.98 -11.05
CA GLY A 237 11.32 5.13 -11.86
C GLY A 237 11.33 6.45 -11.09
N LEU A 238 10.89 6.43 -9.83
CA LEU A 238 10.97 7.62 -8.96
C LEU A 238 12.41 8.03 -8.67
N LEU A 239 13.29 7.08 -8.33
CA LEU A 239 14.71 7.37 -8.06
C LEU A 239 15.43 7.92 -9.29
N GLU A 240 15.15 7.36 -10.48
CA GLU A 240 15.67 7.87 -11.75
C GLU A 240 15.19 9.31 -12.00
N LEU A 241 13.90 9.58 -11.81
CA LEU A 241 13.33 10.91 -11.98
C LEU A 241 13.97 11.93 -11.02
N MET A 242 14.14 11.56 -9.76
CA MET A 242 14.79 12.40 -8.76
C MET A 242 16.26 12.70 -9.13
N ALA A 243 17.02 11.66 -9.52
CA ALA A 243 18.41 11.82 -9.93
C ALA A 243 18.53 12.72 -11.15
N SER A 244 17.65 12.57 -12.16
CA SER A 244 17.63 13.41 -13.37
C SER A 244 17.40 14.89 -13.05
N GLN A 245 16.73 15.18 -11.94
CA GLN A 245 16.48 16.55 -11.47
C GLN A 245 17.50 17.06 -10.45
N GLY A 246 18.59 16.31 -10.21
CA GLY A 246 19.70 16.71 -9.36
C GLY A 246 19.44 16.53 -7.87
N ALA A 247 18.53 15.64 -7.48
CA ALA A 247 18.30 15.31 -6.08
C ALA A 247 19.58 14.73 -5.44
N THR A 248 19.81 15.11 -4.19
CA THR A 248 20.88 14.55 -3.36
C THR A 248 20.55 13.13 -2.89
N GLU A 249 21.55 12.37 -2.51
CA GLU A 249 21.36 11.04 -1.93
C GLU A 249 20.41 11.06 -0.72
N GLN A 250 20.57 12.04 0.16
CA GLN A 250 19.71 12.16 1.36
C GLN A 250 18.24 12.46 1.00
N GLU A 251 18.01 13.29 -0.01
CA GLU A 251 16.65 13.56 -0.50
C GLU A 251 16.03 12.30 -1.10
N MET A 252 16.80 11.48 -1.81
CA MET A 252 16.33 10.20 -2.36
C MET A 252 15.94 9.21 -1.25
N TRP A 253 16.75 9.08 -0.19
CA TRP A 253 16.42 8.24 0.97
C TRP A 253 15.16 8.72 1.69
N ASN A 254 15.03 10.02 1.94
CA ASN A 254 13.86 10.60 2.61
C ASN A 254 12.58 10.40 1.78
N THR A 255 12.67 10.64 0.48
CA THR A 255 11.53 10.47 -0.43
C THR A 255 11.12 9.01 -0.57
N ALA A 256 12.09 8.09 -0.70
CA ALA A 256 11.81 6.66 -0.76
C ALA A 256 11.12 6.15 0.52
N LEU A 257 11.55 6.61 1.70
CA LEU A 257 10.89 6.28 2.96
C LEU A 257 9.45 6.83 3.01
N THR A 258 9.27 8.08 2.61
CA THR A 258 7.94 8.70 2.55
C THR A 258 7.02 7.92 1.63
N VAL A 259 7.44 7.65 0.40
CA VAL A 259 6.61 6.97 -0.61
C VAL A 259 6.29 5.53 -0.19
N ASN A 260 7.28 4.78 0.30
CA ASN A 260 7.04 3.43 0.85
C ASN A 260 6.06 3.45 2.03
N SER A 261 6.06 4.50 2.86
CA SER A 261 5.11 4.62 3.96
C SER A 261 3.66 4.73 3.47
N TYR A 262 3.43 5.45 2.38
CA TYR A 262 2.10 5.51 1.74
C TYR A 262 1.71 4.23 1.00
N TRP A 263 2.67 3.51 0.40
CA TRP A 263 2.39 2.25 -0.27
C TRP A 263 2.17 1.07 0.68
N PHE A 264 2.79 1.11 1.88
CA PHE A 264 2.73 0.04 2.88
C PHE A 264 2.41 0.60 4.29
N PRO A 265 1.24 1.26 4.45
CA PRO A 265 0.90 1.98 5.68
C PRO A 265 1.06 1.14 6.94
N ASP A 266 0.46 -0.03 6.99
CA ASP A 266 0.49 -0.91 8.16
C ASP A 266 1.91 -1.35 8.54
N THR A 267 2.76 -1.56 7.53
CA THR A 267 4.16 -1.94 7.73
C THR A 267 4.92 -0.81 8.41
N TYR A 268 4.86 0.41 7.86
CA TYR A 268 5.66 1.51 8.38
C TYR A 268 5.12 2.06 9.70
N ILE A 269 3.81 1.98 9.96
CA ILE A 269 3.22 2.23 11.28
C ILE A 269 3.74 1.20 12.30
N THR A 270 3.84 -0.07 11.91
CA THR A 270 4.38 -1.12 12.79
C THR A 270 5.87 -0.92 13.07
N ILE A 271 6.67 -0.58 12.05
CA ILE A 271 8.09 -0.22 12.23
C ILE A 271 8.23 1.00 13.14
N ALA A 272 7.40 2.03 12.96
CA ALA A 272 7.41 3.21 13.82
C ALA A 272 7.06 2.90 15.28
N LYS A 273 6.12 1.99 15.52
CA LYS A 273 5.82 1.47 16.88
C LYS A 273 7.05 0.75 17.48
N TYR A 274 7.72 -0.06 16.68
CA TYR A 274 8.95 -0.74 17.08
C TYR A 274 10.06 0.25 17.46
N MET A 275 10.29 1.28 16.61
CA MET A 275 11.28 2.32 16.89
C MET A 275 10.93 3.12 18.15
N LYS A 276 9.66 3.47 18.32
CA LYS A 276 9.18 4.14 19.54
C LYS A 276 9.40 3.31 20.80
N ASN A 277 9.21 2.00 20.76
CA ASN A 277 9.51 1.10 21.89
C ASN A 277 11.01 1.08 22.23
N LYS A 278 11.87 1.37 21.25
CA LYS A 278 13.32 1.59 21.45
C LYS A 278 13.71 2.99 21.87
N GLY A 279 12.74 3.88 22.08
CA GLY A 279 12.98 5.28 22.47
C GLY A 279 13.33 6.20 21.30
N ILE A 280 13.15 5.78 20.05
CA ILE A 280 13.44 6.57 18.84
C ILE A 280 12.12 7.09 18.27
N ASP A 281 11.98 8.41 18.14
CA ASP A 281 10.82 9.04 17.48
C ASP A 281 10.95 8.89 15.95
N TRP A 282 9.81 8.73 15.24
CA TRP A 282 9.80 8.57 13.78
C TRP A 282 10.52 9.67 13.02
N LYS A 283 10.46 10.90 13.49
CA LYS A 283 11.16 12.04 12.87
C LYS A 283 12.70 11.95 12.96
N ASP A 284 13.22 11.14 13.90
CA ASP A 284 14.66 11.00 14.19
C ASP A 284 15.25 9.69 13.64
N VAL A 285 14.44 8.88 12.90
CA VAL A 285 14.94 7.65 12.28
C VAL A 285 15.88 7.96 11.12
N ASN A 286 16.86 7.07 10.89
CA ASN A 286 17.67 7.11 9.67
C ASN A 286 16.90 6.44 8.53
N PRO A 287 16.50 7.15 7.45
CA PRO A 287 15.74 6.59 6.34
C PRO A 287 16.44 5.42 5.65
N GLN A 288 17.76 5.47 5.48
CA GLN A 288 18.54 4.40 4.87
C GLN A 288 18.49 3.12 5.73
N GLU A 289 18.54 3.24 7.05
CA GLU A 289 18.43 2.11 7.97
C GLU A 289 17.03 1.50 7.89
N ILE A 290 15.98 2.33 7.98
CA ILE A 290 14.58 1.86 7.94
C ILE A 290 14.26 1.18 6.60
N LEU A 291 14.80 1.69 5.48
CA LEU A 291 14.59 1.12 4.15
C LEU A 291 15.43 -0.14 3.88
N SER A 292 16.35 -0.50 4.77
CA SER A 292 17.22 -1.68 4.61
C SER A 292 16.43 -3.00 4.69
N ALA A 293 17.09 -4.09 4.27
CA ALA A 293 16.55 -5.45 4.37
C ALA A 293 16.07 -5.81 5.78
N THR A 294 16.76 -5.30 6.82
CA THR A 294 16.46 -5.58 8.24
C THR A 294 15.06 -5.12 8.66
N TYR A 295 14.57 -4.02 8.08
CA TYR A 295 13.28 -3.44 8.44
C TYR A 295 12.24 -3.59 7.32
N SER A 296 12.63 -3.32 6.08
CA SER A 296 11.71 -3.14 4.95
C SER A 296 11.64 -4.31 3.98
N SER A 297 12.40 -5.41 4.17
CA SER A 297 12.12 -6.64 3.42
C SER A 297 10.94 -7.42 4.05
N SER A 298 10.34 -8.34 3.31
CA SER A 298 9.29 -9.24 3.83
C SER A 298 9.73 -9.98 5.11
N GLN A 299 10.96 -10.50 5.13
CA GLN A 299 11.51 -11.19 6.30
C GLN A 299 11.83 -10.20 7.43
N GLY A 300 12.42 -9.05 7.11
CA GLY A 300 12.74 -8.00 8.09
C GLY A 300 11.48 -7.51 8.80
N TYR A 301 10.46 -7.19 8.03
CA TYR A 301 9.15 -6.79 8.56
C TYR A 301 8.51 -7.89 9.42
N ALA A 302 8.52 -9.14 8.98
CA ALA A 302 7.97 -10.26 9.76
C ALA A 302 8.64 -10.36 11.15
N ASN A 303 9.96 -10.20 11.21
CA ASN A 303 10.72 -10.22 12.46
C ASN A 303 10.34 -9.05 13.38
N ILE A 304 10.13 -7.86 12.84
CA ILE A 304 9.71 -6.66 13.59
C ILE A 304 8.27 -6.82 14.09
N SER A 305 7.36 -7.24 13.21
CA SER A 305 5.95 -7.44 13.54
C SER A 305 5.78 -8.43 14.69
N ALA A 306 6.55 -9.52 14.71
CA ALA A 306 6.55 -10.50 15.79
C ALA A 306 6.98 -9.90 17.15
N GLN A 307 7.79 -8.85 17.16
CA GLN A 307 8.25 -8.19 18.39
C GLN A 307 7.25 -7.12 18.88
N VAL A 308 6.51 -6.50 17.98
CA VAL A 308 5.50 -5.47 18.32
C VAL A 308 4.18 -6.08 18.77
N THR A 309 3.81 -7.25 18.22
CA THR A 309 2.53 -7.90 18.48
C THR A 309 2.55 -8.86 19.68
N LYS A 310 3.71 -9.21 20.21
CA LYS A 310 3.77 -10.00 21.44
C LYS A 310 3.19 -9.17 22.60
N PRO A 311 2.18 -9.70 23.35
CA PRO A 311 1.81 -9.08 24.62
C PRO A 311 3.05 -9.06 25.53
N GLU A 312 3.24 -7.97 26.29
CA GLU A 312 4.19 -7.98 27.40
C GLU A 312 3.84 -9.18 28.29
N GLN A 313 4.59 -10.26 28.17
CA GLN A 313 4.54 -11.32 29.17
C GLN A 313 5.11 -10.70 30.43
N SER A 314 4.20 -10.33 31.34
CA SER A 314 4.55 -10.11 32.75
C SER A 314 5.45 -11.28 33.15
N GLN A 315 6.67 -10.98 33.60
CA GLN A 315 7.57 -11.93 34.25
C GLN A 315 6.84 -12.45 35.48
N GLN A 316 6.09 -13.53 35.33
CA GLN A 316 5.69 -14.41 36.41
C GLN A 316 6.64 -15.62 36.39
N GLN A 317 7.59 -15.59 37.32
CA GLN A 317 8.36 -16.74 37.76
C GLN A 317 7.41 -17.85 38.19
N GLY A 318 7.53 -19.05 37.60
CA GLY A 318 6.82 -20.21 38.08
C GLY A 318 7.02 -21.40 37.15
N GLY A 319 7.83 -22.36 37.59
CA GLY A 319 8.30 -23.53 36.89
C GLY A 319 7.23 -24.54 36.48
N GLY A 320 7.60 -25.40 35.56
CA GLY A 320 6.87 -26.63 35.21
C GLY A 320 7.27 -27.10 33.82
N CYS A 321 8.05 -28.16 33.78
CA CYS A 321 8.34 -28.95 32.56
C CYS A 321 7.07 -29.60 32.03
N ASP A 322 6.88 -29.63 30.70
CA ASP A 322 6.56 -30.91 30.07
C ASP A 322 6.87 -30.84 28.55
N VAL A 323 7.40 -31.95 28.09
CA VAL A 323 7.75 -32.29 26.73
C VAL A 323 6.56 -32.96 26.06
N ASP A 324 6.20 -32.55 24.84
CA ASP A 324 5.77 -33.57 23.90
C ASP A 324 6.03 -33.14 22.44
N GLY A 325 6.58 -34.08 21.69
CA GLY A 325 7.04 -33.90 20.33
C GLY A 325 5.92 -34.11 19.32
N GLY A 326 5.84 -33.20 18.37
CA GLY A 326 5.01 -33.34 17.18
C GLY A 326 5.70 -32.71 15.97
N THR A 327 6.14 -33.53 15.05
CA THR A 327 6.77 -33.20 13.79
C THR A 327 5.82 -32.38 12.88
N PRO A 328 6.18 -31.23 12.34
CA PRO A 328 5.31 -30.54 11.37
C PRO A 328 5.52 -31.07 9.95
N THR A 329 4.42 -31.42 9.32
CA THR A 329 4.29 -31.76 7.90
C THR A 329 4.51 -30.50 7.02
N PRO A 330 5.19 -30.57 5.88
CA PRO A 330 5.41 -29.40 5.02
C PRO A 330 4.12 -28.97 4.30
N GLN A 331 3.63 -27.78 4.60
CA GLN A 331 2.57 -27.14 3.81
C GLN A 331 3.15 -26.49 2.56
N GLN A 332 2.57 -26.80 1.42
CA GLN A 332 2.83 -26.19 0.13
C GLN A 332 2.61 -24.66 0.18
N LYS A 333 3.59 -23.93 -0.31
CA LYS A 333 3.51 -22.47 -0.51
C LYS A 333 2.48 -22.17 -1.60
N GLN A 334 1.34 -21.61 -1.23
CA GLN A 334 0.49 -20.88 -2.16
C GLN A 334 1.16 -19.52 -2.46
N GLN A 335 1.52 -19.32 -3.73
CA GLN A 335 1.90 -18.01 -4.26
C GLN A 335 0.65 -17.13 -4.26
N VAL A 336 0.61 -16.13 -3.38
CA VAL A 336 -0.36 -15.05 -3.46
C VAL A 336 0.18 -14.08 -4.51
N GLY A 337 -0.39 -14.14 -5.70
CA GLY A 337 -0.11 -13.18 -6.77
C GLY A 337 -0.69 -11.82 -6.40
N CYS A 338 0.14 -10.78 -6.40
CA CYS A 338 -0.33 -9.41 -6.40
C CYS A 338 -0.94 -9.11 -7.77
N GLY A 339 -2.25 -9.28 -7.89
CA GLY A 339 -3.02 -8.82 -9.04
C GLY A 339 -3.21 -7.29 -8.98
N VAL A 340 -3.15 -6.67 -10.15
CA VAL A 340 -3.51 -5.26 -10.38
C VAL A 340 -5.00 -5.07 -10.20
#